data_2ff8422432a579b2e1a69d40686a4a19
#
_entry.id   2ff8422432a579b2e1a69d40686a4a19
#
_cell.length_a   1.000
_cell.length_b   1.000
_cell.length_c   1.000
_cell.angle_alpha   90.00
_cell.angle_beta   90.00
_cell.angle_gamma   90.00
#
_symmetry.space_group_name_H-M   'P 1'
#
loop_
_entity.id
_entity.type
_entity.pdbx_description
1 polymer ?
#
loop_
_entity_poly.entity_id
_entity_poly.type
_entity_poly.pdbx_seq_one_letter_code
_entity_poly.pdbx_strand_id
1 'polypeptide(L)'
;MAIPAISPNITLEGFQAKSGFLSKRTARFVLEYLVKRGIGQISRYSYSFSKVDRMKLAILALQSGNDIETISRYLSWQDFEAFASDLLNLAGYVAERDLRFSKPSRMQIDVVGVNYNSQLAIVADCKHWKRNDLSSISSYARRQAERTSKLLVHRRKISQAIPIILTLHSMDIRFVDGIPLIPVAKFNSFIEEVPLHLSEIKVISGFRAHFDV
;
A
#
# COMPACT_ATOMS: atom_id res chain seq x y z
N MET A 1 16.64 12.69 10.38
CA MET A 1 15.38 12.01 9.94
C MET A 1 15.21 10.70 10.74
N ALA A 2 14.02 10.35 11.22
CA ALA A 2 13.79 9.18 12.08
C ALA A 2 13.61 7.84 11.33
N ILE A 3 13.24 7.85 10.03
CA ILE A 3 12.93 6.64 9.26
C ILE A 3 14.08 5.60 9.26
N PRO A 4 15.35 5.94 8.98
CA PRO A 4 16.43 4.96 9.01
C PRO A 4 16.75 4.45 10.42
N ALA A 5 16.31 5.17 11.46
CA ALA A 5 16.62 4.82 12.84
C ALA A 5 15.63 3.82 13.44
N ILE A 6 14.41 3.69 12.89
CA ILE A 6 13.42 2.75 13.42
C ILE A 6 13.71 1.31 12.97
N SER A 7 13.50 0.37 13.89
CA SER A 7 13.72 -1.06 13.66
C SER A 7 12.73 -1.89 14.51
N PRO A 8 12.58 -3.21 14.22
CA PRO A 8 11.69 -4.08 14.97
C PRO A 8 11.93 -4.08 16.49
N ASN A 9 13.15 -3.76 16.92
CA ASN A 9 13.47 -3.57 18.33
C ASN A 9 14.60 -2.55 18.43
N ILE A 10 14.38 -1.43 19.14
CA ILE A 10 15.39 -0.39 19.32
C ILE A 10 15.30 0.23 20.71
N THR A 11 16.44 0.42 21.36
CA THR A 11 16.54 1.18 22.62
C THR A 11 16.57 2.68 22.35
N LEU A 12 16.35 3.49 23.37
CA LEU A 12 16.46 4.94 23.27
C LEU A 12 17.85 5.38 22.79
N GLU A 13 18.91 4.76 23.34
CA GLU A 13 20.30 5.03 22.95
C GLU A 13 20.55 4.64 21.50
N GLY A 14 20.08 3.47 21.09
CA GLY A 14 20.20 3.00 19.72
C GLY A 14 19.48 3.91 18.72
N PHE A 15 18.28 4.39 19.08
CA PHE A 15 17.55 5.36 18.27
C PHE A 15 18.28 6.70 18.17
N GLN A 16 18.77 7.22 19.31
CA GLN A 16 19.55 8.46 19.33
C GLN A 16 20.76 8.38 18.41
N ALA A 17 21.56 7.32 18.54
CA ALA A 17 22.74 7.13 17.74
C ALA A 17 22.44 7.05 16.22
N LYS A 18 21.40 6.30 15.83
CA LYS A 18 21.01 6.13 14.42
C LYS A 18 20.32 7.33 13.80
N SER A 19 19.56 8.09 14.58
CA SER A 19 18.82 9.26 14.09
C SER A 19 19.66 10.53 13.99
N GLY A 20 20.83 10.55 14.66
CA GLY A 20 21.70 11.73 14.75
C GLY A 20 21.16 12.81 15.70
N PHE A 21 20.20 12.49 16.58
CA PHE A 21 19.74 13.46 17.59
C PHE A 21 20.80 13.75 18.64
N LEU A 22 21.03 15.04 18.91
CA LEU A 22 22.08 15.49 19.83
C LEU A 22 21.80 15.14 21.30
N SER A 23 20.53 14.98 21.70
CA SER A 23 20.18 14.69 23.08
C SER A 23 19.22 13.50 23.23
N LYS A 24 19.38 12.75 24.34
CA LYS A 24 18.44 11.68 24.74
C LYS A 24 17.02 12.22 24.97
N ARG A 25 16.88 13.46 25.45
CA ARG A 25 15.59 14.10 25.68
C ARG A 25 14.83 14.27 24.36
N THR A 26 15.50 14.77 23.32
CA THR A 26 14.90 14.93 21.98
C THR A 26 14.57 13.57 21.36
N ALA A 27 15.46 12.59 21.45
CA ALA A 27 15.22 11.24 20.94
C ALA A 27 13.98 10.59 21.62
N ARG A 28 13.86 10.71 22.95
CA ARG A 28 12.71 10.22 23.72
C ARG A 28 11.42 10.92 23.30
N PHE A 29 11.44 12.24 23.22
CA PHE A 29 10.28 13.03 22.80
C PHE A 29 9.75 12.58 21.43
N VAL A 30 10.66 12.36 20.45
CA VAL A 30 10.28 11.89 19.11
C VAL A 30 9.69 10.48 19.17
N LEU A 31 10.29 9.55 19.91
CA LEU A 31 9.76 8.19 20.05
C LEU A 31 8.38 8.16 20.69
N GLU A 32 8.18 8.91 21.80
CA GLU A 32 6.89 9.02 22.46
C GLU A 32 5.83 9.69 21.57
N TYR A 33 6.22 10.71 20.81
CA TYR A 33 5.35 11.36 19.83
C TYR A 33 4.88 10.39 18.75
N LEU A 34 5.79 9.54 18.22
CA LEU A 34 5.44 8.53 17.22
C LEU A 34 4.48 7.50 17.79
N VAL A 35 4.77 6.95 18.98
CA VAL A 35 3.90 5.96 19.64
C VAL A 35 2.52 6.56 19.93
N LYS A 36 2.44 7.81 20.42
CA LYS A 36 1.16 8.51 20.62
C LYS A 36 0.34 8.67 19.35
N ARG A 37 0.99 8.69 18.18
CA ARG A 37 0.33 8.70 16.85
C ARG A 37 0.04 7.32 16.29
N GLY A 38 0.22 6.25 17.05
CA GLY A 38 0.01 4.88 16.59
C GLY A 38 1.09 4.40 15.62
N ILE A 39 2.31 4.96 15.73
CA ILE A 39 3.49 4.56 14.96
C ILE A 39 4.48 3.90 15.92
N GLY A 40 4.53 2.57 15.89
CA GLY A 40 5.33 1.78 16.82
C GLY A 40 4.66 1.53 18.16
N GLN A 41 5.34 0.74 18.98
CA GLN A 41 4.92 0.35 20.32
C GLN A 41 6.06 0.50 21.29
N ILE A 42 5.73 0.78 22.58
CA ILE A 42 6.67 0.86 23.67
C ILE A 42 6.63 -0.43 24.50
N SER A 43 7.79 -0.95 24.85
CA SER A 43 7.99 -2.00 25.84
C SER A 43 8.84 -1.45 26.99
N ARG A 44 9.04 -2.24 28.07
CA ARG A 44 9.73 -1.76 29.29
C ARG A 44 11.04 -1.01 29.04
N TYR A 45 11.85 -1.46 28.05
CA TYR A 45 13.18 -0.91 27.80
C TYR A 45 13.47 -0.64 26.30
N SER A 46 12.46 -0.81 25.44
CA SER A 46 12.66 -0.70 23.99
C SER A 46 11.38 -0.20 23.31
N TYR A 47 11.58 0.20 22.05
CA TYR A 47 10.52 0.54 21.10
C TYR A 47 10.56 -0.46 19.96
N SER A 48 9.40 -0.81 19.44
CA SER A 48 9.31 -1.69 18.27
C SER A 48 8.54 -1.03 17.15
N PHE A 49 9.00 -1.22 15.92
CA PHE A 49 8.39 -0.66 14.72
C PHE A 49 8.25 -1.75 13.65
N SER A 50 7.05 -1.92 13.17
CA SER A 50 6.73 -2.82 12.06
C SER A 50 7.05 -2.19 10.71
N LYS A 51 6.87 -2.94 9.61
CA LYS A 51 6.93 -2.42 8.25
C LYS A 51 5.83 -1.39 7.99
N VAL A 52 4.64 -1.62 8.55
CA VAL A 52 3.51 -0.68 8.50
C VAL A 52 3.85 0.64 9.20
N ASP A 53 4.50 0.58 10.36
CA ASP A 53 4.93 1.79 11.07
C ASP A 53 5.97 2.59 10.28
N ARG A 54 6.86 1.90 9.57
CA ARG A 54 7.82 2.57 8.68
C ARG A 54 7.11 3.34 7.58
N MET A 55 6.07 2.78 6.99
CA MET A 55 5.27 3.45 5.97
C MET A 55 4.46 4.62 6.57
N LYS A 56 3.83 4.44 7.73
CA LYS A 56 3.14 5.55 8.45
C LYS A 56 4.09 6.71 8.72
N LEU A 57 5.32 6.42 9.16
CA LEU A 57 6.34 7.45 9.40
C LEU A 57 6.77 8.14 8.09
N ALA A 58 6.88 7.41 7.00
CA ALA A 58 7.18 7.97 5.69
C ALA A 58 6.09 8.95 5.21
N ILE A 59 4.82 8.58 5.37
CA ILE A 59 3.68 9.44 5.05
C ILE A 59 3.72 10.71 5.93
N LEU A 60 3.95 10.57 7.23
CA LEU A 60 4.08 11.71 8.15
C LEU A 60 5.22 12.65 7.74
N ALA A 61 6.35 12.09 7.31
CA ALA A 61 7.50 12.87 6.85
C ALA A 61 7.18 13.63 5.55
N LEU A 62 6.48 13.01 4.59
CA LEU A 62 6.01 13.67 3.36
C LEU A 62 5.05 14.83 3.67
N GLN A 63 4.09 14.60 4.55
CA GLN A 63 3.13 15.64 5.00
C GLN A 63 3.82 16.81 5.71
N SER A 64 4.98 16.55 6.32
CA SER A 64 5.82 17.57 6.96
C SER A 64 6.79 18.27 5.99
N GLY A 65 6.64 18.08 4.67
CA GLY A 65 7.42 18.76 3.63
C GLY A 65 8.78 18.14 3.34
N ASN A 66 9.06 16.91 3.81
CA ASN A 66 10.29 16.23 3.46
C ASN A 66 10.26 15.76 1.99
N ASP A 67 11.43 15.74 1.38
CA ASP A 67 11.60 15.32 -0.02
C ASP A 67 11.35 13.82 -0.23
N ILE A 68 10.56 13.51 -1.27
CA ILE A 68 10.17 12.16 -1.66
C ILE A 68 11.37 11.28 -2.02
N GLU A 69 12.39 11.83 -2.67
CA GLU A 69 13.57 11.05 -3.08
C GLU A 69 14.35 10.57 -1.87
N THR A 70 14.47 11.43 -0.88
CA THR A 70 15.12 11.11 0.40
C THR A 70 14.35 10.04 1.14
N ILE A 71 13.02 10.16 1.23
CA ILE A 71 12.17 9.19 1.95
C ILE A 71 12.17 7.84 1.23
N SER A 72 12.05 7.81 -0.08
CA SER A 72 11.96 6.56 -0.85
C SER A 72 13.17 5.64 -0.71
N ARG A 73 14.35 6.20 -0.37
CA ARG A 73 15.57 5.41 -0.12
C ARG A 73 15.49 4.52 1.12
N TYR A 74 14.58 4.83 2.04
CA TYR A 74 14.40 4.10 3.31
C TYR A 74 13.19 3.17 3.31
N LEU A 75 12.43 3.10 2.22
CA LEU A 75 11.28 2.22 2.06
C LEU A 75 11.59 1.06 1.14
N SER A 76 11.20 -0.13 1.57
CA SER A 76 11.22 -1.33 0.74
C SER A 76 9.85 -1.59 0.09
N TRP A 77 9.83 -2.44 -0.94
CA TRP A 77 8.60 -2.94 -1.53
C TRP A 77 7.69 -3.60 -0.49
N GLN A 78 8.30 -4.37 0.42
CA GLN A 78 7.58 -5.05 1.49
C GLN A 78 6.92 -4.08 2.48
N ASP A 79 7.47 -2.88 2.66
CA ASP A 79 6.83 -1.84 3.49
C ASP A 79 5.53 -1.35 2.84
N PHE A 80 5.53 -1.17 1.51
CA PHE A 80 4.36 -0.78 0.72
C PHE A 80 3.25 -1.84 0.74
N GLU A 81 3.62 -3.08 0.39
CA GLU A 81 2.67 -4.19 0.37
C GLU A 81 2.09 -4.47 1.75
N ALA A 82 2.91 -4.38 2.81
CA ALA A 82 2.44 -4.55 4.19
C ALA A 82 1.43 -3.47 4.58
N PHE A 83 1.70 -2.21 4.23
CA PHE A 83 0.80 -1.11 4.53
C PHE A 83 -0.51 -1.20 3.76
N ALA A 84 -0.45 -1.50 2.46
CA ALA A 84 -1.64 -1.68 1.63
C ALA A 84 -2.52 -2.84 2.13
N SER A 85 -1.91 -3.97 2.49
CA SER A 85 -2.59 -5.13 3.07
C SER A 85 -3.27 -4.79 4.40
N ASP A 86 -2.58 -4.02 5.27
CA ASP A 86 -3.11 -3.63 6.58
C ASP A 86 -4.34 -2.74 6.44
N LEU A 87 -4.28 -1.72 5.55
CA LEU A 87 -5.43 -0.84 5.28
C LEU A 87 -6.63 -1.60 4.71
N LEU A 88 -6.41 -2.55 3.80
CA LEU A 88 -7.48 -3.38 3.25
C LEU A 88 -8.13 -4.24 4.34
N ASN A 89 -7.34 -4.84 5.23
CA ASN A 89 -7.87 -5.64 6.34
C ASN A 89 -8.68 -4.76 7.32
N LEU A 90 -8.21 -3.56 7.64
CA LEU A 90 -8.94 -2.61 8.50
C LEU A 90 -10.29 -2.19 7.89
N ALA A 91 -10.36 -2.12 6.57
CA ALA A 91 -11.59 -1.81 5.82
C ALA A 91 -12.50 -3.04 5.58
N GLY A 92 -12.21 -4.18 6.21
CA GLY A 92 -13.06 -5.39 6.13
C GLY A 92 -12.84 -6.26 4.89
N TYR A 93 -11.74 -6.05 4.15
CA TYR A 93 -11.29 -6.97 3.12
C TYR A 93 -10.41 -8.06 3.74
N VAL A 94 -10.36 -9.23 3.12
CA VAL A 94 -9.33 -10.24 3.40
C VAL A 94 -8.18 -9.99 2.44
N ALA A 95 -7.05 -9.53 2.95
CA ALA A 95 -5.91 -9.14 2.14
C ALA A 95 -4.83 -10.22 2.07
N GLU A 96 -4.35 -10.48 0.85
CA GLU A 96 -3.22 -11.38 0.55
C GLU A 96 -2.12 -10.59 -0.15
N ARG A 97 -0.85 -10.91 0.13
CA ARG A 97 0.33 -10.29 -0.49
C ARG A 97 1.12 -11.30 -1.30
N ASP A 98 1.84 -10.82 -2.30
CA ASP A 98 2.71 -11.64 -3.16
C ASP A 98 2.00 -12.87 -3.72
N LEU A 99 0.78 -12.67 -4.21
CA LEU A 99 -0.04 -13.75 -4.76
C LEU A 99 0.53 -14.20 -6.10
N ARG A 100 0.89 -15.47 -6.21
CA ARG A 100 1.54 -16.04 -7.41
C ARG A 100 0.70 -17.15 -8.01
N PHE A 101 0.58 -17.11 -9.33
CA PHE A 101 -0.05 -18.16 -10.13
C PHE A 101 0.94 -18.68 -11.19
N SER A 102 0.86 -19.97 -11.46
CA SER A 102 1.66 -20.62 -12.52
C SER A 102 0.87 -20.91 -13.78
N LYS A 103 -0.46 -21.03 -13.68
CA LYS A 103 -1.36 -21.36 -14.79
C LYS A 103 -2.48 -20.33 -14.90
N PRO A 104 -3.01 -20.02 -16.09
CA PRO A 104 -2.55 -20.45 -17.43
C PRO A 104 -1.22 -19.81 -17.85
N SER A 105 -0.79 -18.73 -17.18
CA SER A 105 0.50 -18.08 -17.37
C SER A 105 1.03 -17.61 -16.02
N ARG A 106 2.35 -17.54 -15.87
CA ARG A 106 2.99 -17.04 -14.66
C ARG A 106 2.58 -15.59 -14.40
N MET A 107 2.11 -15.33 -13.18
CA MET A 107 1.61 -14.01 -12.76
C MET A 107 1.93 -13.78 -11.29
N GLN A 108 2.19 -12.54 -10.96
CA GLN A 108 2.35 -12.08 -9.58
C GLN A 108 1.49 -10.83 -9.38
N ILE A 109 0.81 -10.77 -8.24
CA ILE A 109 0.03 -9.62 -7.76
C ILE A 109 0.63 -9.22 -6.43
N ASP A 110 0.95 -7.94 -6.28
CA ASP A 110 1.62 -7.43 -5.07
C ASP A 110 0.67 -7.52 -3.86
N VAL A 111 -0.55 -6.98 -3.99
CA VAL A 111 -1.58 -7.04 -2.94
C VAL A 111 -2.96 -7.22 -3.58
N VAL A 112 -3.75 -8.13 -3.01
CA VAL A 112 -5.18 -8.27 -3.32
C VAL A 112 -5.98 -8.27 -2.04
N GLY A 113 -7.01 -7.42 -1.96
CA GLY A 113 -8.01 -7.44 -0.90
C GLY A 113 -9.35 -7.91 -1.45
N VAL A 114 -9.98 -8.89 -0.80
CA VAL A 114 -11.27 -9.44 -1.21
C VAL A 114 -12.30 -9.15 -0.13
N ASN A 115 -13.36 -8.45 -0.49
CA ASN A 115 -14.56 -8.36 0.32
C ASN A 115 -15.53 -9.45 -0.15
N TYR A 116 -15.65 -10.51 0.62
CA TYR A 116 -16.49 -11.65 0.26
C TYR A 116 -17.99 -11.36 0.35
N ASN A 117 -18.42 -10.36 1.13
CA ASN A 117 -19.84 -9.99 1.24
C ASN A 117 -20.32 -9.33 -0.06
N SER A 118 -19.53 -8.41 -0.61
CA SER A 118 -19.83 -7.75 -1.89
C SER A 118 -19.25 -8.49 -3.10
N GLN A 119 -18.47 -9.56 -2.90
CA GLN A 119 -17.72 -10.28 -3.93
C GLN A 119 -16.82 -9.38 -4.79
N LEU A 120 -16.34 -8.29 -4.19
CA LEU A 120 -15.48 -7.30 -4.81
C LEU A 120 -14.04 -7.46 -4.37
N ALA A 121 -13.10 -7.41 -5.31
CA ALA A 121 -11.69 -7.36 -5.01
C ALA A 121 -11.07 -6.01 -5.40
N ILE A 122 -10.11 -5.54 -4.61
CA ILE A 122 -9.18 -4.46 -4.97
C ILE A 122 -7.82 -5.13 -5.24
N VAL A 123 -7.28 -4.91 -6.43
CA VAL A 123 -6.02 -5.52 -6.90
C VAL A 123 -5.00 -4.42 -7.09
N ALA A 124 -4.05 -4.33 -6.17
CA ALA A 124 -3.07 -3.26 -6.12
C ALA A 124 -1.69 -3.71 -6.66
N ASP A 125 -1.13 -2.91 -7.56
CA ASP A 125 0.27 -2.96 -7.99
C ASP A 125 1.01 -1.79 -7.31
N CYS A 126 2.01 -2.08 -6.49
CA CYS A 126 2.72 -1.10 -5.66
C CYS A 126 3.94 -0.55 -6.40
N LYS A 127 4.00 0.76 -6.62
CA LYS A 127 5.05 1.40 -7.41
C LYS A 127 5.79 2.52 -6.67
N HIS A 128 7.11 2.38 -6.58
CA HIS A 128 8.03 3.40 -6.05
C HIS A 128 8.53 4.33 -7.16
N TRP A 129 7.61 4.85 -7.98
CA TRP A 129 8.04 5.72 -9.05
C TRP A 129 8.52 7.08 -8.52
N LYS A 130 9.67 7.51 -9.00
CA LYS A 130 10.16 8.88 -8.82
C LYS A 130 9.66 9.80 -9.94
N ARG A 131 9.79 9.34 -11.16
CA ARG A 131 9.30 9.96 -12.39
C ARG A 131 9.01 8.86 -13.39
N ASN A 132 7.90 8.96 -14.13
CA ASN A 132 7.58 8.07 -15.25
C ASN A 132 6.91 8.87 -16.35
N ASP A 133 7.19 8.48 -17.58
CA ASP A 133 6.48 8.99 -18.74
C ASP A 133 5.09 8.33 -18.88
N LEU A 134 4.20 8.98 -19.58
CA LEU A 134 2.83 8.52 -19.79
C LEU A 134 2.79 7.14 -20.47
N SER A 135 3.70 6.85 -21.40
CA SER A 135 3.74 5.60 -22.14
C SER A 135 4.06 4.41 -21.24
N SER A 136 5.02 4.59 -20.34
CA SER A 136 5.36 3.60 -19.31
C SER A 136 4.19 3.36 -18.37
N ILE A 137 3.52 4.42 -17.90
CA ILE A 137 2.37 4.32 -16.99
C ILE A 137 1.23 3.55 -17.68
N SER A 138 0.90 3.84 -18.95
CA SER A 138 -0.12 3.13 -19.73
C SER A 138 0.21 1.65 -19.89
N SER A 139 1.48 1.31 -20.12
CA SER A 139 1.93 -0.08 -20.18
C SER A 139 1.73 -0.83 -18.84
N TYR A 140 2.02 -0.17 -17.72
CA TYR A 140 1.78 -0.74 -16.39
C TYR A 140 0.28 -0.91 -16.10
N ALA A 141 -0.55 0.09 -16.43
CA ALA A 141 -1.99 0.02 -16.25
C ALA A 141 -2.61 -1.14 -17.04
N ARG A 142 -2.21 -1.33 -18.30
CA ARG A 142 -2.66 -2.46 -19.13
C ARG A 142 -2.29 -3.80 -18.51
N ARG A 143 -1.05 -3.96 -18.07
CA ARG A 143 -0.61 -5.20 -17.38
C ARG A 143 -1.36 -5.44 -16.09
N GLN A 144 -1.69 -4.39 -15.35
CA GLN A 144 -2.47 -4.50 -14.11
C GLN A 144 -3.91 -4.96 -14.39
N ALA A 145 -4.55 -4.43 -15.43
CA ALA A 145 -5.86 -4.90 -15.88
C ALA A 145 -5.82 -6.38 -16.28
N GLU A 146 -4.79 -6.80 -17.01
CA GLU A 146 -4.61 -8.22 -17.43
C GLU A 146 -4.44 -9.15 -16.23
N ARG A 147 -3.62 -8.77 -15.25
CA ARG A 147 -3.45 -9.51 -13.99
C ARG A 147 -4.76 -9.65 -13.23
N THR A 148 -5.53 -8.55 -13.15
CA THR A 148 -6.83 -8.54 -12.49
C THR A 148 -7.83 -9.44 -13.18
N SER A 149 -7.88 -9.45 -14.51
CA SER A 149 -8.74 -10.38 -15.27
C SER A 149 -8.36 -11.84 -15.01
N LYS A 150 -7.07 -12.16 -14.99
CA LYS A 150 -6.59 -13.51 -14.66
C LYS A 150 -6.92 -13.94 -13.24
N LEU A 151 -6.88 -13.02 -12.26
CA LEU A 151 -7.31 -13.29 -10.88
C LEU A 151 -8.75 -13.78 -10.84
N LEU A 152 -9.66 -13.13 -11.56
CA LEU A 152 -11.08 -13.49 -11.59
C LEU A 152 -11.34 -14.89 -12.16
N VAL A 153 -10.51 -15.34 -13.10
CA VAL A 153 -10.58 -16.71 -13.63
C VAL A 153 -10.21 -17.73 -12.52
N HIS A 154 -9.22 -17.40 -11.69
CA HIS A 154 -8.78 -18.28 -10.60
C HIS A 154 -9.66 -18.25 -9.36
N ARG A 155 -10.25 -17.10 -9.06
CA ARG A 155 -11.02 -16.84 -7.83
C ARG A 155 -12.50 -16.69 -8.13
N ARG A 156 -13.19 -17.79 -8.44
CA ARG A 156 -14.63 -17.83 -8.82
C ARG A 156 -15.59 -17.23 -7.78
N LYS A 157 -15.16 -17.04 -6.53
CA LYS A 157 -15.93 -16.38 -5.46
C LYS A 157 -15.90 -14.85 -5.56
N ILE A 158 -15.12 -14.29 -6.49
CA ILE A 158 -15.02 -12.86 -6.75
C ILE A 158 -15.80 -12.58 -8.03
N SER A 159 -16.81 -11.71 -7.96
CA SER A 159 -17.60 -11.34 -9.14
C SER A 159 -17.03 -10.13 -9.88
N GLN A 160 -16.38 -9.22 -9.16
CA GLN A 160 -15.81 -7.99 -9.69
C GLN A 160 -14.47 -7.68 -9.05
N ALA A 161 -13.56 -7.06 -9.82
CA ALA A 161 -12.28 -6.62 -9.31
C ALA A 161 -11.87 -5.27 -9.90
N ILE A 162 -11.26 -4.44 -9.06
CA ILE A 162 -10.78 -3.10 -9.41
C ILE A 162 -9.26 -3.15 -9.47
N PRO A 163 -8.66 -3.00 -10.67
CA PRO A 163 -7.21 -2.80 -10.79
C PRO A 163 -6.84 -1.40 -10.32
N ILE A 164 -5.83 -1.28 -9.48
CA ILE A 164 -5.28 0.00 -9.06
C ILE A 164 -3.75 -0.02 -9.12
N ILE A 165 -3.17 1.16 -9.25
CA ILE A 165 -1.74 1.38 -9.07
C ILE A 165 -1.55 2.26 -7.85
N LEU A 166 -0.88 1.73 -6.84
CA LEU A 166 -0.57 2.44 -5.61
C LEU A 166 0.81 3.09 -5.72
N THR A 167 0.89 4.42 -5.54
CA THR A 167 2.13 5.18 -5.66
C THR A 167 2.55 5.78 -4.31
N LEU A 168 3.84 6.02 -4.13
CA LEU A 168 4.33 6.63 -2.90
C LEU A 168 3.88 8.09 -2.74
N HIS A 169 3.76 8.83 -3.83
CA HIS A 169 3.41 10.25 -3.86
C HIS A 169 2.32 10.56 -4.89
N SER A 170 1.74 11.75 -4.80
CA SER A 170 0.78 12.24 -5.78
C SER A 170 1.46 12.47 -7.13
N MET A 171 0.77 12.09 -8.19
CA MET A 171 1.15 12.35 -9.58
C MET A 171 0.13 13.30 -10.20
N ASP A 172 0.52 14.01 -11.27
CA ASP A 172 -0.39 14.86 -12.03
C ASP A 172 -1.49 14.03 -12.72
N ILE A 173 -1.15 12.78 -13.07
CA ILE A 173 -2.06 11.82 -13.68
C ILE A 173 -2.74 11.03 -12.57
N ARG A 174 -4.08 11.06 -12.55
CA ARG A 174 -4.90 10.33 -11.57
C ARG A 174 -5.48 9.03 -12.10
N PHE A 175 -5.68 8.93 -13.41
CA PHE A 175 -6.26 7.77 -14.08
C PHE A 175 -5.56 7.51 -15.40
N VAL A 176 -5.39 6.22 -15.72
CA VAL A 176 -4.94 5.77 -17.04
C VAL A 176 -5.80 4.58 -17.46
N ASP A 177 -6.48 4.68 -18.60
CA ASP A 177 -7.42 3.68 -19.11
C ASP A 177 -8.50 3.30 -18.07
N GLY A 178 -8.95 4.27 -17.27
CA GLY A 178 -9.90 4.09 -16.18
C GLY A 178 -9.31 3.46 -14.91
N ILE A 179 -8.02 3.11 -14.89
CA ILE A 179 -7.33 2.56 -13.72
C ILE A 179 -6.83 3.70 -12.85
N PRO A 180 -7.22 3.74 -11.55
CA PRO A 180 -6.77 4.78 -10.64
C PRO A 180 -5.28 4.64 -10.28
N LEU A 181 -4.58 5.79 -10.27
CA LEU A 181 -3.26 5.95 -9.68
C LEU A 181 -3.43 6.65 -8.33
N ILE A 182 -3.20 5.91 -7.25
CA ILE A 182 -3.57 6.35 -5.90
C ILE A 182 -2.31 6.59 -5.08
N PRO A 183 -2.07 7.82 -4.60
CA PRO A 183 -1.03 8.05 -3.61
C PRO A 183 -1.34 7.27 -2.32
N VAL A 184 -0.33 6.64 -1.74
CA VAL A 184 -0.49 5.82 -0.54
C VAL A 184 -1.13 6.58 0.63
N ALA A 185 -0.88 7.88 0.73
CA ALA A 185 -1.50 8.75 1.74
C ALA A 185 -3.02 8.92 1.58
N LYS A 186 -3.57 8.63 0.38
CA LYS A 186 -4.99 8.71 0.06
C LYS A 186 -5.66 7.33 -0.06
N PHE A 187 -4.90 6.26 0.16
CA PHE A 187 -5.42 4.91 -0.10
C PHE A 187 -6.56 4.53 0.85
N ASN A 188 -6.51 4.94 2.12
CA ASN A 188 -7.61 4.69 3.05
C ASN A 188 -8.92 5.33 2.58
N SER A 189 -8.91 6.63 2.26
CA SER A 189 -10.10 7.33 1.75
C SER A 189 -10.62 6.69 0.46
N PHE A 190 -9.71 6.29 -0.45
CA PHE A 190 -10.10 5.59 -1.67
C PHE A 190 -10.87 4.29 -1.38
N ILE A 191 -10.38 3.45 -0.43
CA ILE A 191 -11.05 2.19 -0.09
C ILE A 191 -12.47 2.46 0.45
N GLU A 192 -12.64 3.50 1.27
CA GLU A 192 -13.94 3.90 1.84
C GLU A 192 -14.91 4.41 0.76
N GLU A 193 -14.39 5.14 -0.23
CA GLU A 193 -15.17 5.78 -1.29
C GLU A 193 -15.46 4.86 -2.49
N VAL A 194 -14.69 3.80 -2.70
CA VAL A 194 -14.82 2.87 -3.84
C VAL A 194 -16.27 2.44 -4.13
N PRO A 195 -17.10 2.04 -3.13
CA PRO A 195 -18.46 1.60 -3.41
C PRO A 195 -19.32 2.68 -4.06
N LEU A 196 -18.99 3.96 -3.87
CA LEU A 196 -19.74 5.10 -4.39
C LEU A 196 -19.35 5.48 -5.83
N HIS A 197 -18.14 5.06 -6.27
CA HIS A 197 -17.52 5.52 -7.52
C HIS A 197 -17.23 4.39 -8.52
N LEU A 198 -17.89 3.23 -8.39
CA LEU A 198 -17.66 2.08 -9.28
C LEU A 198 -17.92 2.37 -10.77
N SER A 199 -18.81 3.31 -11.07
CA SER A 199 -19.10 3.74 -12.46
C SER A 199 -18.03 4.64 -13.08
N GLU A 200 -17.18 5.24 -12.25
CA GLU A 200 -16.16 6.21 -12.70
C GLU A 200 -14.79 5.57 -12.93
N ILE A 201 -14.59 4.35 -12.44
CA ILE A 201 -13.33 3.62 -12.48
C ILE A 201 -13.48 2.31 -13.25
N LYS A 202 -12.34 1.76 -13.67
CA LYS A 202 -12.33 0.47 -14.35
C LYS A 202 -12.65 -0.65 -13.38
N VAL A 203 -13.80 -1.29 -13.58
CA VAL A 203 -14.20 -2.52 -12.90
C VAL A 203 -14.15 -3.66 -13.89
N ILE A 204 -13.48 -4.74 -13.55
CA ILE A 204 -13.41 -5.96 -14.35
C ILE A 204 -14.35 -6.98 -13.72
N SER A 205 -15.30 -7.49 -14.50
CA SER A 205 -16.26 -8.50 -14.07
C SER A 205 -15.77 -9.91 -14.42
N GLY A 206 -15.91 -10.83 -13.48
CA GLY A 206 -15.70 -12.26 -13.72
C GLY A 206 -16.81 -12.86 -14.58
N PHE A 207 -16.51 -13.92 -15.30
CA PHE A 207 -17.53 -14.70 -16.01
C PHE A 207 -18.50 -15.30 -14.97
N ARG A 208 -19.72 -14.79 -14.89
CA ARG A 208 -20.83 -15.56 -14.34
C ARG A 208 -21.18 -16.61 -15.38
N ALA A 209 -20.83 -17.89 -15.13
CA ALA A 209 -21.52 -18.95 -15.82
C ALA A 209 -23.00 -18.81 -15.44
N HIS A 210 -23.86 -18.39 -16.37
CA HIS A 210 -25.28 -18.58 -16.23
C HIS A 210 -25.50 -20.08 -16.16
N PHE A 211 -25.73 -20.60 -14.97
CA PHE A 211 -26.43 -21.87 -14.84
C PHE A 211 -27.91 -21.49 -15.02
N ASP A 212 -28.40 -21.61 -16.26
CA ASP A 212 -29.82 -21.75 -16.52
C ASP A 212 -30.27 -23.04 -15.81
N VAL A 213 -31.18 -22.88 -14.85
CA VAL A 213 -31.88 -23.96 -14.13
C VAL A 213 -33.07 -24.41 -14.98
#